data_946998f784fb88b42f12c7fbb6bd0ad9
#
_entry.id   946998f784fb88b42f12c7fbb6bd0ad9
#
_cell.length_a   1.000
_cell.length_b   1.000
_cell.length_c   1.000
_cell.angle_alpha   90.00
_cell.angle_beta   90.00
_cell.angle_gamma   90.00
#
_symmetry.space_group_name_H-M   'P 1'
#
loop_
_entity.id
_entity.type
_entity.pdbx_description
1 polymer ?
#
loop_
_entity_poly.entity_id
_entity_poly.type
_entity_poly.pdbx_seq_one_letter_code
_entity_poly.pdbx_strand_id
1 'polypeptide(L)'
;MIFKFLSKNFYISFSIVALIYFLDRLSKIYVIQLDKNNLGSDIFNSTYLNIVLIWNKGIAFGLLSFNESYLYNIISLIIAIIIIVLIIMSLKNQGFKRYSLLMIVGGALGNLHDRIFFNAVPDFIDFHIGNFH
;
A
#
# COMPACT_ATOMS: atom_id res chain seq x y z
N MET A 1 -22.92 28.51 3.27
CA MET A 1 -22.85 27.48 4.34
C MET A 1 -22.47 26.12 3.81
N ILE A 2 -23.07 25.63 2.72
CA ILE A 2 -22.76 24.33 2.08
C ILE A 2 -21.29 24.25 1.61
N PHE A 3 -20.78 25.28 0.98
CA PHE A 3 -19.38 25.33 0.53
C PHE A 3 -18.35 25.26 1.67
N LYS A 4 -18.65 25.83 2.82
CA LYS A 4 -17.77 25.80 3.99
C LYS A 4 -17.75 24.40 4.65
N PHE A 5 -18.86 23.68 4.60
CA PHE A 5 -18.96 22.31 5.11
C PHE A 5 -18.29 21.31 4.16
N LEU A 6 -18.47 21.49 2.85
CA LEU A 6 -17.77 20.71 1.81
C LEU A 6 -16.26 20.89 1.91
N SER A 7 -15.77 22.12 2.17
CA SER A 7 -14.34 22.38 2.33
C SER A 7 -13.74 21.66 3.55
N LYS A 8 -14.42 21.67 4.70
CA LYS A 8 -13.94 20.97 5.91
C LYS A 8 -13.85 19.47 5.72
N ASN A 9 -14.86 18.85 5.13
CA ASN A 9 -14.87 17.41 4.84
C ASN A 9 -13.82 17.03 3.79
N PHE A 10 -13.54 17.90 2.85
CA PHE A 10 -12.48 17.74 1.87
C PHE A 10 -11.11 17.73 2.53
N TYR A 11 -10.81 18.72 3.38
CA TYR A 11 -9.53 18.79 4.07
C TYR A 11 -9.29 17.59 5.00
N ILE A 12 -10.31 17.14 5.73
CA ILE A 12 -10.21 15.95 6.58
C ILE A 12 -9.92 14.72 5.71
N SER A 13 -10.64 14.53 4.63
CA SER A 13 -10.44 13.40 3.72
C SER A 13 -9.05 13.39 3.09
N PHE A 14 -8.61 14.54 2.61
CA PHE A 14 -7.27 14.71 2.05
C PHE A 14 -6.18 14.43 3.10
N SER A 15 -6.35 14.94 4.33
CA SER A 15 -5.40 14.72 5.41
C SER A 15 -5.28 13.25 5.80
N ILE A 16 -6.38 12.49 5.83
CA ILE A 16 -6.36 11.05 6.11
C ILE A 16 -5.57 10.30 5.02
N VAL A 17 -5.89 10.54 3.76
CA VAL A 17 -5.21 9.89 2.62
C VAL A 17 -3.72 10.23 2.62
N ALA A 18 -3.39 11.52 2.80
CA ALA A 18 -2.01 11.99 2.85
C ALA A 18 -1.24 11.36 4.02
N LEU A 19 -1.82 11.33 5.22
CA LEU A 19 -1.19 10.73 6.40
C LEU A 19 -0.87 9.26 6.18
N ILE A 20 -1.82 8.48 5.71
CA ILE A 20 -1.61 7.04 5.45
C ILE A 20 -0.58 6.83 4.34
N TYR A 21 -0.65 7.60 3.26
CA TYR A 21 0.33 7.54 2.17
C TYR A 21 1.76 7.84 2.68
N PHE A 22 1.93 8.89 3.48
CA PHE A 22 3.24 9.24 4.02
C PHE A 22 3.75 8.20 5.02
N LEU A 23 2.88 7.64 5.87
CA LEU A 23 3.27 6.55 6.78
C LEU A 23 3.72 5.31 6.01
N ASP A 24 3.02 4.96 4.94
CA ASP A 24 3.44 3.88 4.03
C ASP A 24 4.83 4.17 3.43
N ARG A 25 5.04 5.37 2.91
CA ARG A 25 6.35 5.77 2.34
C ARG A 25 7.47 5.72 3.36
N LEU A 26 7.27 6.31 4.53
CA LEU A 26 8.28 6.36 5.58
C LEU A 26 8.64 4.96 6.10
N SER A 27 7.65 4.09 6.33
CA SER A 27 7.90 2.73 6.77
C SER A 27 8.69 1.92 5.74
N LYS A 28 8.36 2.04 4.45
CA LYS A 28 9.07 1.36 3.38
C LYS A 28 10.50 1.87 3.20
N ILE A 29 10.70 3.17 3.22
CA ILE A 29 12.06 3.76 3.15
C ILE A 29 12.90 3.28 4.34
N TYR A 30 12.34 3.28 5.53
CA TYR A 30 13.03 2.82 6.74
C TYR A 30 13.44 1.35 6.64
N VAL A 31 12.54 0.47 6.21
CA VAL A 31 12.82 -0.97 6.06
C VAL A 31 13.86 -1.22 4.97
N ILE A 32 13.78 -0.52 3.82
CA ILE A 32 14.78 -0.63 2.76
C ILE A 32 16.17 -0.21 3.26
N GLN A 33 16.24 0.83 4.10
CA GLN A 33 17.51 1.28 4.66
C GLN A 33 18.07 0.28 5.68
N LEU A 34 17.21 -0.33 6.51
CA LEU A 34 17.61 -1.38 7.45
C LEU A 34 18.13 -2.62 6.71
N ASP A 35 17.45 -3.04 5.66
CA ASP A 35 17.87 -4.18 4.83
C ASP A 35 19.27 -3.96 4.21
N LYS A 36 19.52 -2.77 3.69
CA LYS A 36 20.84 -2.40 3.18
C LYS A 36 21.93 -2.46 4.27
N ASN A 37 21.61 -1.99 5.47
CA ASN A 37 22.55 -2.02 6.60
C ASN A 37 22.82 -3.43 7.11
N ASN A 38 21.84 -4.32 7.00
CA ASN A 38 21.92 -5.72 7.44
C ASN A 38 22.40 -6.67 6.32
N LEU A 39 22.83 -6.14 5.19
CA LEU A 39 23.35 -6.92 4.03
C LEU A 39 22.34 -7.95 3.50
N GLY A 40 21.03 -7.64 3.55
CA GLY A 40 19.95 -8.52 3.09
C GLY A 40 19.62 -9.68 4.04
N SER A 41 20.08 -9.63 5.30
CA SER A 41 19.66 -10.56 6.33
C SER A 41 18.30 -10.16 6.91
N ASP A 42 17.61 -11.11 7.57
CA ASP A 42 16.35 -10.84 8.25
C ASP A 42 16.51 -9.70 9.26
N ILE A 43 15.62 -8.71 9.18
CA ILE A 43 15.62 -7.55 10.09
C ILE A 43 15.13 -7.97 11.47
N PHE A 44 14.12 -8.83 11.51
CA PHE A 44 13.57 -9.40 12.73
C PHE A 44 13.02 -10.79 12.43
N ASN A 45 13.29 -11.74 13.32
CA ASN A 45 12.83 -13.13 13.19
C ASN A 45 12.18 -13.61 14.49
N SER A 46 10.99 -14.16 14.39
CA SER A 46 10.27 -14.78 15.51
C SER A 46 9.48 -16.00 15.04
N THR A 47 8.83 -16.70 16.00
CA THR A 47 8.07 -17.93 15.70
C THR A 47 6.91 -17.73 14.72
N TYR A 48 6.32 -16.53 14.66
CA TYR A 48 5.10 -16.26 13.86
C TYR A 48 5.22 -15.05 12.95
N LEU A 49 6.23 -14.21 13.14
CA LEU A 49 6.40 -12.96 12.43
C LEU A 49 7.86 -12.74 12.10
N ASN A 50 8.16 -12.60 10.84
CA ASN A 50 9.46 -12.11 10.36
C ASN A 50 9.32 -10.75 9.72
N ILE A 51 10.34 -9.92 9.88
CA ILE A 51 10.49 -8.69 9.09
C ILE A 51 11.67 -8.92 8.15
N VAL A 52 11.33 -9.14 6.89
CA VAL A 52 12.28 -9.40 5.81
C VAL A 52 11.83 -8.64 4.57
N LEU A 53 12.73 -7.94 3.91
CA LEU A 53 12.38 -7.20 2.70
C LEU A 53 12.24 -8.13 1.51
N ILE A 54 11.05 -8.17 0.92
CA ILE A 54 10.75 -8.92 -0.31
C ILE A 54 10.16 -7.95 -1.34
N TRP A 55 10.76 -7.90 -2.53
CA TRP A 55 10.24 -7.12 -3.64
C TRP A 55 9.19 -7.91 -4.41
N ASN A 56 7.91 -7.58 -4.18
CA ASN A 56 6.78 -8.24 -4.84
C ASN A 56 6.56 -7.66 -6.24
N LYS A 57 6.85 -8.45 -7.25
CA LYS A 57 6.65 -8.09 -8.67
C LYS A 57 5.29 -8.50 -9.24
N GLY A 58 4.46 -9.17 -8.47
CA GLY A 58 3.17 -9.69 -8.93
C GLY A 58 2.01 -9.42 -8.00
N ILE A 59 1.03 -10.29 -8.02
CA ILE A 59 -0.07 -10.35 -7.08
C ILE A 59 0.37 -11.18 -5.87
N ALA A 60 -0.29 -10.97 -4.72
CA ALA A 60 -0.02 -11.67 -3.48
C ALA A 60 0.32 -13.16 -3.68
N PHE A 61 1.33 -13.65 -2.96
CA PHE A 61 1.84 -15.04 -3.00
C PHE A 61 2.62 -15.44 -4.27
N GLY A 62 3.07 -14.51 -5.10
CA GLY A 62 3.84 -14.82 -6.31
C GLY A 62 3.07 -15.61 -7.38
N LEU A 63 1.73 -15.72 -7.25
CA LEU A 63 0.87 -16.50 -8.12
C LEU A 63 0.86 -16.03 -9.58
N LEU A 64 1.29 -14.80 -9.85
CA LEU A 64 1.39 -14.23 -11.18
C LEU A 64 2.69 -13.44 -11.32
N SER A 65 3.83 -14.11 -11.10
CA SER A 65 5.15 -13.53 -11.40
C SER A 65 5.43 -13.66 -12.90
N PHE A 66 4.73 -12.89 -13.69
CA PHE A 66 5.02 -12.79 -15.11
C PHE A 66 6.15 -11.78 -15.34
N ASN A 67 7.18 -12.18 -16.05
CA ASN A 67 8.28 -11.31 -16.48
C ASN A 67 7.89 -10.29 -17.56
N GLU A 68 6.62 -10.18 -17.90
CA GLU A 68 6.14 -9.32 -18.97
C GLU A 68 5.70 -7.97 -18.41
N SER A 69 6.38 -6.91 -18.80
CA SER A 69 6.04 -5.51 -18.47
C SER A 69 4.58 -5.14 -18.81
N TYR A 70 4.01 -5.80 -19.82
CA TYR A 70 2.62 -5.62 -20.24
C TYR A 70 1.62 -6.03 -19.14
N LEU A 71 1.76 -7.22 -18.55
CA LEU A 71 0.87 -7.69 -17.48
C LEU A 71 1.01 -6.84 -16.22
N TYR A 72 2.22 -6.43 -15.92
CA TYR A 72 2.48 -5.53 -14.80
C TYR A 72 1.76 -4.17 -14.97
N ASN A 73 1.77 -3.62 -16.16
CA ASN A 73 1.07 -2.38 -16.49
C ASN A 73 -0.45 -2.54 -16.39
N ILE A 74 -1.00 -3.68 -16.83
CA ILE A 74 -2.42 -3.99 -16.69
C ILE A 74 -2.82 -4.05 -15.21
N ILE A 75 -2.06 -4.73 -14.37
CA ILE A 75 -2.30 -4.80 -12.92
C ILE A 75 -2.29 -3.41 -12.30
N SER A 76 -1.32 -2.59 -12.65
CA SER A 76 -1.23 -1.20 -12.17
C SER A 76 -2.43 -0.37 -12.59
N LEU A 77 -2.91 -0.54 -13.83
CA LEU A 77 -4.12 0.12 -14.33
C LEU A 77 -5.37 -0.33 -13.56
N ILE A 78 -5.53 -1.62 -13.32
CA ILE A 78 -6.66 -2.17 -12.53
C ILE A 78 -6.65 -1.57 -11.11
N ILE A 79 -5.49 -1.51 -10.48
CA ILE A 79 -5.34 -0.91 -9.15
C ILE A 79 -5.72 0.57 -9.17
N ALA A 80 -5.31 1.33 -10.18
CA ALA A 80 -5.71 2.73 -10.34
C ALA A 80 -7.23 2.89 -10.46
N ILE A 81 -7.89 2.02 -11.22
CA ILE A 81 -9.36 2.01 -11.35
C ILE A 81 -10.02 1.70 -10.00
N ILE A 82 -9.52 0.72 -9.26
CA ILE A 82 -10.02 0.37 -7.92
C ILE A 82 -9.91 1.57 -6.98
N ILE A 83 -8.80 2.30 -7.02
CA ILE A 83 -8.60 3.51 -6.21
C ILE A 83 -9.68 4.55 -6.53
N ILE A 84 -9.97 4.79 -7.80
CA ILE A 84 -11.03 5.72 -8.22
C ILE A 84 -12.39 5.28 -7.70
N VAL A 85 -12.72 3.99 -7.80
CA VAL A 85 -13.98 3.44 -7.27
C VAL A 85 -14.06 3.64 -5.75
N LEU A 86 -12.99 3.38 -5.01
CA LEU A 86 -12.93 3.58 -3.56
C LEU A 86 -13.13 5.05 -3.17
N ILE A 87 -12.54 5.98 -3.92
CA ILE A 87 -12.76 7.42 -3.72
C ILE A 87 -14.23 7.76 -3.92
N ILE A 88 -14.85 7.32 -5.01
CA ILE A 88 -16.29 7.56 -5.29
C ILE A 88 -17.15 6.97 -4.17
N MET A 89 -16.83 5.76 -3.71
CA MET A 89 -17.55 5.13 -2.58
C MET A 89 -17.37 5.94 -1.29
N SER A 90 -16.20 6.48 -1.02
CA SER A 90 -15.96 7.30 0.16
C SER A 90 -16.77 8.58 0.15
N LEU A 91 -16.98 9.19 -1.02
CA LEU A 91 -17.80 10.40 -1.16
C LEU A 91 -19.30 10.14 -0.89
N LYS A 92 -19.77 8.93 -1.16
CA LYS A 92 -21.17 8.51 -0.94
C LYS A 92 -21.46 8.03 0.48
N ASN A 93 -20.42 7.85 1.32
CA ASN A 93 -20.55 7.36 2.69
C ASN A 93 -20.15 8.42 3.71
N GLN A 94 -20.54 8.20 4.96
CA GLN A 94 -20.22 9.08 6.10
C GLN A 94 -19.65 8.29 7.27
N GLY A 95 -19.09 9.00 8.25
CA GLY A 95 -18.59 8.43 9.49
C GLY A 95 -17.49 7.39 9.28
N PHE A 96 -17.51 6.36 10.08
CA PHE A 96 -16.49 5.32 10.13
C PHE A 96 -16.23 4.67 8.76
N LYS A 97 -17.30 4.36 8.01
CA LYS A 97 -17.18 3.72 6.69
C LYS A 97 -16.41 4.60 5.69
N ARG A 98 -16.67 5.91 5.70
CA ARG A 98 -15.93 6.86 4.87
C ARG A 98 -14.45 6.89 5.23
N TYR A 99 -14.13 6.99 6.51
CA TYR A 99 -12.74 7.08 6.95
C TYR A 99 -11.97 5.79 6.67
N SER A 100 -12.58 4.63 6.86
CA SER A 100 -11.96 3.35 6.50
C SER A 100 -11.63 3.25 5.02
N LEU A 101 -12.56 3.66 4.14
CA LEU A 101 -12.31 3.70 2.69
C LEU A 101 -11.15 4.64 2.33
N LEU A 102 -11.06 5.81 2.97
CA LEU A 102 -9.96 6.75 2.74
C LEU A 102 -8.61 6.23 3.22
N MET A 103 -8.56 5.46 4.30
CA MET A 103 -7.35 4.79 4.76
C MET A 103 -6.87 3.75 3.75
N ILE A 104 -7.80 2.95 3.20
CA ILE A 104 -7.48 1.99 2.13
C ILE A 104 -6.94 2.72 0.89
N VAL A 105 -7.55 3.84 0.50
CA VAL A 105 -7.07 4.67 -0.62
C VAL A 105 -5.64 5.14 -0.38
N GLY A 106 -5.32 5.61 0.83
CA GLY A 106 -3.96 6.05 1.17
C GLY A 106 -2.92 4.95 1.00
N GLY A 107 -3.20 3.74 1.51
CA GLY A 107 -2.32 2.57 1.35
C GLY A 107 -2.22 2.10 -0.10
N ALA A 108 -3.34 2.08 -0.82
CA ALA A 108 -3.37 1.69 -2.23
C ALA A 108 -2.57 2.66 -3.12
N LEU A 109 -2.61 3.97 -2.83
CA LEU A 109 -1.78 4.96 -3.50
C LEU A 109 -0.29 4.73 -3.24
N GLY A 110 0.08 4.35 -2.02
CA GLY A 110 1.45 3.96 -1.68
C GLY A 110 1.94 2.78 -2.53
N ASN A 111 1.14 1.72 -2.62
CA ASN A 111 1.47 0.55 -3.44
C ASN A 111 1.47 0.87 -4.95
N LEU A 112 0.58 1.74 -5.42
CA LEU A 112 0.59 2.20 -6.82
C LEU A 112 1.86 3.01 -7.12
N HIS A 113 2.28 3.88 -6.20
CA HIS A 113 3.55 4.61 -6.30
C HIS A 113 4.73 3.65 -6.50
N ASP A 114 4.82 2.60 -5.68
CA ASP A 114 5.90 1.61 -5.81
C ASP A 114 5.90 0.93 -7.17
N ARG A 115 4.73 0.57 -7.67
CA ARG A 115 4.62 -0.07 -8.99
C ARG A 115 5.05 0.84 -10.13
N ILE A 116 4.71 2.12 -10.07
CA ILE A 116 5.07 3.08 -11.11
C ILE A 116 6.57 3.40 -11.10
N PHE A 117 7.15 3.59 -9.92
CA PHE A 117 8.54 4.07 -9.79
C PHE A 117 9.57 2.95 -9.65
N PHE A 118 9.21 1.82 -9.05
CA PHE A 118 10.15 0.72 -8.75
C PHE A 118 9.83 -0.57 -9.47
N ASN A 119 8.71 -0.66 -10.19
CA ASN A 119 8.19 -1.88 -10.82
C ASN A 119 8.03 -3.08 -9.86
N ALA A 120 7.96 -2.83 -8.57
CA ALA A 120 7.72 -3.81 -7.52
C ALA A 120 7.27 -3.11 -6.24
N VAL A 121 6.55 -3.82 -5.38
CA VAL A 121 6.15 -3.33 -4.05
C VAL A 121 7.10 -3.92 -3.01
N PRO A 122 7.76 -3.11 -2.17
CA PRO A 122 8.56 -3.62 -1.07
C PRO A 122 7.64 -4.11 0.05
N ASP A 123 7.49 -5.42 0.16
CA ASP A 123 6.78 -6.10 1.24
C ASP A 123 7.78 -6.51 2.32
N PHE A 124 7.44 -6.35 3.59
CA PHE A 124 8.38 -6.60 4.68
C PHE A 124 7.78 -7.33 5.87
N ILE A 125 6.50 -7.63 5.87
CA ILE A 125 5.81 -8.36 6.92
C ILE A 125 5.53 -9.78 6.43
N ASP A 126 6.18 -10.77 7.04
CA ASP A 126 5.96 -12.18 6.78
C ASP A 126 5.33 -12.85 8.01
N PHE A 127 4.03 -13.15 7.92
CA PHE A 127 3.33 -13.97 8.89
C PHE A 127 3.40 -15.42 8.47
N HIS A 128 3.87 -16.29 9.38
CA HIS A 128 3.97 -17.73 9.10
C HIS A 128 3.51 -18.59 10.29
N ILE A 129 2.99 -19.77 9.97
CA ILE A 129 2.65 -20.82 10.91
C ILE A 129 3.35 -22.10 10.43
N GLY A 130 4.44 -22.50 11.07
CA GLY A 130 5.29 -23.57 10.58
C GLY A 130 5.88 -23.24 9.21
N ASN A 131 5.61 -24.08 8.19
CA ASN A 131 6.10 -23.90 6.82
C ASN A 131 5.12 -23.13 5.91
N PHE A 132 4.02 -22.61 6.46
CA PHE A 132 3.04 -21.83 5.71
C PHE A 132 3.30 -20.33 5.85
N HIS A 133 3.52 -19.68 4.71
CA HIS A 133 3.81 -18.23 4.57
C HIS A 133 2.69 -17.49 3.86
#